data_5ab9594bf4389c04b3ea8ed7b8786363
#
_entry.id   5ab9594bf4389c04b3ea8ed7b8786363
#
_cell.length_a   1.000
_cell.length_b   1.000
_cell.length_c   1.000
_cell.angle_alpha   90.00
_cell.angle_beta   90.00
_cell.angle_gamma   90.00
#
_symmetry.space_group_name_H-M   'P 1'
#
loop_
_entity.id
_entity.type
_entity.pdbx_description
1 polymer ?
#
loop_
_entity_poly.entity_id
_entity_poly.type
_entity_poly.pdbx_seq_one_letter_code
_entity_poly.pdbx_strand_id
1 'polypeptide(L)'
;LKIVFIILTTINNVAAEETKIEHKIAIIVNEELISSYDIVQRIKLSALLSGISINEQNNQLFVNNAVDELIHEKLKKEKISEYEIEINETDYLEFEMNFYNRNNFDKETLISMLNDNNINYLDLKNLLENQILWNKLINALYFRLTSVSELEIEEIISKNPNITASQAKDLVIQRQLDLKSSKLLRDMLNEATIEYK
;
A
#
# COMPACT_ATOMS: atom_id res chain seq x y z
N LEU A 1 -40.09 -48.83 40.69
CA LEU A 1 -39.92 -47.40 40.69
C LEU A 1 -38.69 -47.04 39.82
N LYS A 2 -38.90 -46.62 38.54
CA LYS A 2 -37.80 -46.16 37.61
C LYS A 2 -37.66 -44.68 37.77
N ILE A 3 -36.51 -44.25 38.28
CA ILE A 3 -36.14 -42.84 38.31
C ILE A 3 -35.48 -42.49 36.96
N VAL A 4 -36.17 -41.64 36.18
CA VAL A 4 -35.63 -41.06 34.91
C VAL A 4 -34.81 -39.84 35.28
N PHE A 5 -33.51 -39.90 35.05
CA PHE A 5 -32.57 -38.79 35.27
C PHE A 5 -32.57 -37.94 33.99
N ILE A 6 -33.24 -36.80 34.01
CA ILE A 6 -33.22 -35.84 32.93
C ILE A 6 -31.94 -35.00 33.09
N ILE A 7 -30.94 -35.26 32.21
CA ILE A 7 -29.76 -34.41 32.10
C ILE A 7 -30.15 -33.21 31.25
N LEU A 8 -30.29 -32.06 31.90
CA LEU A 8 -30.47 -30.77 31.26
C LEU A 8 -29.09 -30.28 30.78
N THR A 9 -28.78 -30.49 29.49
CA THR A 9 -27.59 -29.90 28.87
C THR A 9 -27.87 -28.40 28.61
N THR A 10 -27.30 -27.53 29.43
CA THR A 10 -27.25 -26.11 29.17
C THR A 10 -26.27 -25.87 28.01
N ILE A 11 -26.81 -25.56 26.86
CA ILE A 11 -26.03 -25.07 25.72
C ILE A 11 -25.60 -23.63 26.08
N ASN A 12 -24.37 -23.47 26.50
CA ASN A 12 -23.75 -22.16 26.58
C ASN A 12 -23.56 -21.65 25.15
N ASN A 13 -24.45 -20.77 24.71
CA ASN A 13 -24.20 -19.89 23.55
C ASN A 13 -23.06 -18.98 23.95
N VAL A 14 -21.83 -19.31 23.57
CA VAL A 14 -20.76 -18.37 23.48
C VAL A 14 -21.07 -17.50 22.25
N ALA A 15 -21.77 -16.39 22.48
CA ALA A 15 -21.86 -15.34 21.49
C ALA A 15 -20.41 -14.89 21.23
N ALA A 16 -19.93 -15.10 20.03
CA ALA A 16 -18.72 -14.45 19.57
C ALA A 16 -18.98 -12.94 19.69
N GLU A 17 -18.34 -12.29 20.64
CA GLU A 17 -18.28 -10.83 20.72
C GLU A 17 -17.59 -10.38 19.43
N GLU A 18 -18.38 -9.91 18.46
CA GLU A 18 -17.85 -9.12 17.37
C GLU A 18 -17.16 -7.93 18.04
N THR A 19 -15.83 -7.95 18.08
CA THR A 19 -15.03 -6.83 18.54
C THR A 19 -15.32 -5.68 17.55
N LYS A 20 -16.25 -4.83 17.94
CA LYS A 20 -16.61 -3.61 17.21
C LYS A 20 -15.36 -2.74 17.19
N ILE A 21 -14.65 -2.72 16.07
CA ILE A 21 -13.49 -1.85 15.89
C ILE A 21 -14.03 -0.42 16.00
N GLU A 22 -13.74 0.23 17.11
CA GLU A 22 -14.11 1.64 17.28
C GLU A 22 -13.24 2.47 16.33
N HIS A 23 -13.89 3.24 15.46
CA HIS A 23 -13.25 4.18 14.56
C HIS A 23 -12.71 5.38 15.36
N LYS A 24 -11.59 5.19 16.05
CA LYS A 24 -10.91 6.27 16.78
C LYS A 24 -9.88 6.91 15.86
N ILE A 25 -9.69 8.21 16.01
CA ILE A 25 -8.53 8.90 15.42
C ILE A 25 -7.29 8.34 16.10
N ALA A 26 -6.38 7.79 15.32
CA ALA A 26 -5.12 7.24 15.81
C ALA A 26 -3.94 8.20 15.58
N ILE A 27 -3.94 8.87 14.41
CA ILE A 27 -2.85 9.75 14.00
C ILE A 27 -3.44 10.95 13.24
N ILE A 28 -2.84 12.11 13.40
CA ILE A 28 -3.09 13.30 12.61
C ILE A 28 -1.79 13.65 11.89
N VAL A 29 -1.83 13.79 10.58
CA VAL A 29 -0.70 14.17 9.71
C VAL A 29 -1.06 15.51 9.08
N ASN A 30 -0.44 16.59 9.52
CA ASN A 30 -0.86 17.95 9.19
C ASN A 30 -2.36 18.14 9.54
N GLU A 31 -3.24 18.22 8.57
CA GLU A 31 -4.70 18.32 8.76
C GLU A 31 -5.46 17.01 8.44
N GLU A 32 -4.75 15.97 8.00
CA GLU A 32 -5.30 14.70 7.56
C GLU A 32 -5.36 13.66 8.68
N LEU A 33 -6.49 12.95 8.76
CA LEU A 33 -6.74 11.97 9.81
C LEU A 33 -6.41 10.54 9.33
N ILE A 34 -5.85 9.75 10.24
CA ILE A 34 -5.71 8.30 10.11
C ILE A 34 -6.43 7.67 11.29
N SER A 35 -7.42 6.83 11.01
CA SER A 35 -8.18 6.13 12.03
C SER A 35 -7.54 4.79 12.40
N SER A 36 -7.92 4.24 13.56
CA SER A 36 -7.56 2.87 13.94
C SER A 36 -8.06 1.82 12.93
N TYR A 37 -9.19 2.10 12.27
CA TYR A 37 -9.72 1.26 11.22
C TYR A 37 -8.80 1.25 9.98
N ASP A 38 -8.32 2.40 9.53
CA ASP A 38 -7.40 2.50 8.38
C ASP A 38 -6.13 1.68 8.63
N ILE A 39 -5.59 1.74 9.86
CA ILE A 39 -4.41 0.97 10.25
C ILE A 39 -4.70 -0.53 10.14
N VAL A 40 -5.83 -0.98 10.72
CA VAL A 40 -6.21 -2.41 10.65
C VAL A 40 -6.43 -2.88 9.22
N GLN A 41 -7.10 -2.10 8.38
CA GLN A 41 -7.31 -2.45 6.97
C GLN A 41 -5.98 -2.49 6.21
N ARG A 42 -5.07 -1.55 6.46
CA ARG A 42 -3.74 -1.54 5.84
C ARG A 42 -2.90 -2.77 6.26
N ILE A 43 -2.92 -3.14 7.53
CA ILE A 43 -2.26 -4.34 8.04
C ILE A 43 -2.78 -5.59 7.31
N LYS A 44 -4.11 -5.75 7.22
CA LYS A 44 -4.73 -6.88 6.54
C LYS A 44 -4.36 -6.93 5.06
N LEU A 45 -4.45 -5.78 4.37
CA LEU A 45 -4.11 -5.68 2.96
C LEU A 45 -2.64 -6.02 2.70
N SER A 46 -1.71 -5.47 3.49
CA SER A 46 -0.27 -5.73 3.36
C SER A 46 0.07 -7.20 3.64
N ALA A 47 -0.57 -7.82 4.64
CA ALA A 47 -0.42 -9.24 4.93
C ALA A 47 -0.93 -10.12 3.79
N LEU A 48 -2.12 -9.82 3.26
CA LEU A 48 -2.70 -10.52 2.12
C LEU A 48 -1.78 -10.46 0.88
N LEU A 49 -1.34 -9.26 0.51
CA LEU A 49 -0.52 -9.05 -0.68
C LEU A 49 0.88 -9.65 -0.56
N SER A 50 1.43 -9.72 0.66
CA SER A 50 2.73 -10.36 0.91
C SER A 50 2.64 -11.88 1.07
N GLY A 51 1.44 -12.44 1.24
CA GLY A 51 1.23 -13.86 1.56
C GLY A 51 1.76 -14.26 2.94
N ILE A 52 1.97 -13.29 3.84
CA ILE A 52 2.54 -13.53 5.17
C ILE A 52 1.42 -13.49 6.22
N SER A 53 1.25 -14.57 6.97
CA SER A 53 0.32 -14.62 8.09
C SER A 53 0.82 -13.79 9.28
N ILE A 54 -0.08 -12.97 9.84
CA ILE A 54 0.22 -12.18 11.04
C ILE A 54 0.26 -13.11 12.27
N ASN A 55 1.29 -12.95 13.09
CA ASN A 55 1.46 -13.67 14.35
C ASN A 55 2.13 -12.76 15.40
N GLU A 56 2.30 -13.25 16.62
CA GLU A 56 2.87 -12.46 17.73
C GLU A 56 4.28 -11.91 17.43
N GLN A 57 5.06 -12.62 16.63
CA GLN A 57 6.46 -12.25 16.33
C GLN A 57 6.56 -11.13 15.28
N ASN A 58 5.61 -11.05 14.35
CA ASN A 58 5.64 -10.09 13.25
C ASN A 58 4.56 -8.99 13.35
N ASN A 59 3.61 -9.09 14.28
CA ASN A 59 2.50 -8.16 14.40
C ASN A 59 2.99 -6.70 14.53
N GLN A 60 3.97 -6.45 15.41
CA GLN A 60 4.47 -5.09 15.60
C GLN A 60 5.13 -4.52 14.33
N LEU A 61 5.79 -5.35 13.52
CA LEU A 61 6.35 -4.95 12.25
C LEU A 61 5.23 -4.53 11.26
N PHE A 62 4.15 -5.33 11.16
CA PHE A 62 3.00 -4.98 10.33
C PHE A 62 2.33 -3.68 10.77
N VAL A 63 2.18 -3.46 12.08
CA VAL A 63 1.63 -2.21 12.63
C VAL A 63 2.50 -1.02 12.24
N ASN A 64 3.81 -1.10 12.48
CA ASN A 64 4.73 0.00 12.17
C ASN A 64 4.73 0.31 10.66
N ASN A 65 4.83 -0.72 9.81
CA ASN A 65 4.81 -0.54 8.35
C ASN A 65 3.49 0.09 7.89
N ALA A 66 2.33 -0.37 8.41
CA ALA A 66 1.03 0.17 8.04
C ALA A 66 0.88 1.65 8.44
N VAL A 67 1.38 2.02 9.62
CA VAL A 67 1.40 3.40 10.09
C VAL A 67 2.27 4.26 9.18
N ASP A 68 3.50 3.84 8.89
CA ASP A 68 4.41 4.57 8.01
C ASP A 68 3.83 4.73 6.60
N GLU A 69 3.27 3.66 6.02
CA GLU A 69 2.63 3.70 4.71
C GLU A 69 1.46 4.68 4.65
N LEU A 70 0.60 4.70 5.69
CA LEU A 70 -0.54 5.62 5.75
C LEU A 70 -0.10 7.07 5.91
N ILE A 71 0.92 7.34 6.74
CA ILE A 71 1.50 8.69 6.85
C ILE A 71 2.07 9.14 5.50
N HIS A 72 2.85 8.29 4.84
CA HIS A 72 3.39 8.58 3.50
C HIS A 72 2.27 8.83 2.48
N GLU A 73 1.19 8.07 2.55
CA GLU A 73 0.04 8.24 1.66
C GLU A 73 -0.63 9.60 1.86
N LYS A 74 -0.83 10.04 3.11
CA LYS A 74 -1.40 11.35 3.43
C LYS A 74 -0.53 12.49 2.88
N LEU A 75 0.76 12.44 3.13
CA LEU A 75 1.70 13.43 2.62
C LEU A 75 1.74 13.47 1.09
N LYS A 76 1.78 12.30 0.44
CA LYS A 76 1.72 12.22 -1.03
C LYS A 76 0.44 12.83 -1.59
N LYS A 77 -0.72 12.53 -0.98
CA LYS A 77 -2.02 13.11 -1.38
C LYS A 77 -2.01 14.63 -1.25
N GLU A 78 -1.53 15.16 -0.13
CA GLU A 78 -1.38 16.59 0.08
C GLU A 78 -0.53 17.20 -1.03
N LYS A 79 0.64 16.62 -1.32
CA LYS A 79 1.52 17.13 -2.39
C LYS A 79 0.90 17.02 -3.77
N ILE A 80 0.20 15.94 -4.09
CA ILE A 80 -0.49 15.76 -5.37
C ILE A 80 -1.57 16.83 -5.56
N SER A 81 -2.29 17.19 -4.48
CA SER A 81 -3.37 18.19 -4.56
C SER A 81 -2.91 19.61 -4.93
N GLU A 82 -1.61 19.91 -4.79
CA GLU A 82 -1.04 21.16 -5.26
C GLU A 82 -0.94 21.25 -6.81
N TYR A 83 -1.16 20.12 -7.50
CA TYR A 83 -1.01 19.99 -8.94
C TYR A 83 -2.28 19.43 -9.57
N GLU A 84 -2.60 19.90 -10.78
CA GLU A 84 -3.73 19.40 -11.57
C GLU A 84 -3.33 18.11 -12.30
N ILE A 85 -3.19 17.00 -11.53
CA ILE A 85 -2.82 15.69 -12.08
C ILE A 85 -4.03 14.77 -12.05
N GLU A 86 -4.39 14.24 -13.20
CA GLU A 86 -5.52 13.32 -13.35
C GLU A 86 -5.06 11.93 -13.80
N ILE A 87 -5.85 10.94 -13.40
CA ILE A 87 -5.72 9.56 -13.89
C ILE A 87 -6.76 9.38 -14.98
N ASN A 88 -6.35 8.99 -16.17
CA ASN A 88 -7.28 8.50 -17.17
C ASN A 88 -7.50 6.98 -17.00
N GLU A 89 -8.61 6.49 -17.55
CA GLU A 89 -9.01 5.09 -17.41
C GLU A 89 -7.94 4.12 -17.98
N THR A 90 -7.28 4.50 -19.07
CA THR A 90 -6.24 3.66 -19.69
C THR A 90 -5.05 3.49 -18.77
N ASP A 91 -4.56 4.59 -18.15
CA ASP A 91 -3.44 4.54 -17.20
C ASP A 91 -3.77 3.67 -15.99
N TYR A 92 -5.02 3.76 -15.49
CA TYR A 92 -5.46 2.94 -14.36
C TYR A 92 -5.48 1.45 -14.72
N LEU A 93 -6.12 1.09 -15.83
CA LEU A 93 -6.24 -0.29 -16.28
C LEU A 93 -4.87 -0.93 -16.56
N GLU A 94 -3.96 -0.19 -17.20
CA GLU A 94 -2.59 -0.66 -17.44
C GLU A 94 -1.83 -0.90 -16.12
N PHE A 95 -1.93 0.04 -15.20
CA PHE A 95 -1.27 -0.09 -13.89
C PHE A 95 -1.85 -1.24 -13.07
N GLU A 96 -3.18 -1.37 -13.04
CA GLU A 96 -3.89 -2.45 -12.35
C GLU A 96 -3.49 -3.82 -12.91
N MET A 97 -3.46 -3.96 -14.24
CA MET A 97 -3.03 -5.20 -14.90
C MET A 97 -1.56 -5.54 -14.58
N ASN A 98 -0.68 -4.54 -14.60
CA ASN A 98 0.72 -4.72 -14.23
C ASN A 98 0.87 -5.11 -12.75
N PHE A 99 0.04 -4.57 -11.87
CA PHE A 99 -0.01 -4.94 -10.46
C PHE A 99 -0.38 -6.42 -10.28
N TYR A 100 -1.42 -6.89 -10.95
CA TYR A 100 -1.82 -8.29 -10.88
C TYR A 100 -0.72 -9.23 -11.41
N ASN A 101 -0.14 -8.91 -12.55
CA ASN A 101 0.93 -9.71 -13.17
C ASN A 101 2.18 -9.82 -12.27
N ARG A 102 2.62 -8.71 -11.67
CA ARG A 102 3.81 -8.68 -10.80
C ARG A 102 3.62 -9.47 -9.51
N ASN A 103 2.41 -9.50 -9.00
CA ASN A 103 2.09 -10.18 -7.75
C ASN A 103 1.54 -11.60 -7.97
N ASN A 104 1.47 -12.07 -9.22
CA ASN A 104 0.90 -13.36 -9.61
C ASN A 104 -0.55 -13.55 -9.12
N PHE A 105 -1.32 -12.48 -9.13
CA PHE A 105 -2.74 -12.53 -8.84
C PHE A 105 -3.57 -12.56 -10.13
N ASP A 106 -4.65 -13.30 -10.08
CA ASP A 106 -5.80 -13.11 -10.94
C ASP A 106 -6.77 -12.15 -10.24
N LYS A 107 -7.39 -11.24 -11.01
CA LYS A 107 -8.27 -10.19 -10.47
C LYS A 107 -9.43 -10.75 -9.66
N GLU A 108 -10.10 -11.77 -10.18
CA GLU A 108 -11.27 -12.39 -9.55
C GLU A 108 -10.87 -13.10 -8.25
N THR A 109 -9.76 -13.83 -8.29
CA THR A 109 -9.18 -14.48 -7.12
C THR A 109 -8.80 -13.45 -6.05
N LEU A 110 -8.15 -12.35 -6.41
CA LEU A 110 -7.78 -11.31 -5.44
C LEU A 110 -9.02 -10.66 -4.81
N ILE A 111 -10.06 -10.36 -5.61
CA ILE A 111 -11.31 -9.81 -5.09
C ILE A 111 -11.96 -10.78 -4.10
N SER A 112 -11.99 -12.08 -4.39
CA SER A 112 -12.48 -13.09 -3.44
C SER A 112 -11.67 -13.09 -2.15
N MET A 113 -10.33 -13.09 -2.24
CA MET A 113 -9.45 -13.07 -1.08
C MET A 113 -9.64 -11.80 -0.21
N LEU A 114 -9.85 -10.63 -0.83
CA LEU A 114 -10.16 -9.39 -0.12
C LEU A 114 -11.46 -9.52 0.67
N ASN A 115 -12.52 -10.03 0.04
CA ASN A 115 -13.82 -10.24 0.66
C ASN A 115 -13.75 -11.24 1.83
N ASP A 116 -13.07 -12.37 1.64
CA ASP A 116 -12.88 -13.41 2.66
C ASP A 116 -12.14 -12.90 3.90
N ASN A 117 -11.29 -11.89 3.74
CA ASN A 117 -10.54 -11.24 4.82
C ASN A 117 -11.19 -9.95 5.34
N ASN A 118 -12.41 -9.62 4.89
CA ASN A 118 -13.11 -8.38 5.22
C ASN A 118 -12.23 -7.14 4.94
N ILE A 119 -11.60 -7.10 3.77
CA ILE A 119 -10.85 -5.96 3.24
C ILE A 119 -11.69 -5.32 2.14
N ASN A 120 -11.88 -4.01 2.22
CA ASN A 120 -12.63 -3.29 1.20
C ASN A 120 -11.77 -3.17 -0.07
N TYR A 121 -12.31 -3.59 -1.23
CA TYR A 121 -11.66 -3.41 -2.53
C TYR A 121 -11.30 -1.94 -2.81
N LEU A 122 -12.09 -0.99 -2.28
CA LEU A 122 -11.80 0.44 -2.42
C LEU A 122 -10.46 0.82 -1.79
N ASP A 123 -10.02 0.14 -0.72
CA ASP A 123 -8.71 0.42 -0.09
C ASP A 123 -7.56 0.04 -1.02
N LEU A 124 -7.67 -1.11 -1.71
CA LEU A 124 -6.72 -1.48 -2.75
C LEU A 124 -6.75 -0.49 -3.92
N LYS A 125 -7.94 -0.13 -4.40
CA LYS A 125 -8.10 0.81 -5.50
C LYS A 125 -7.47 2.17 -5.17
N ASN A 126 -7.74 2.72 -4.00
CA ASN A 126 -7.16 3.97 -3.52
C ASN A 126 -5.62 3.90 -3.44
N LEU A 127 -5.09 2.76 -2.99
CA LEU A 127 -3.64 2.55 -2.95
C LEU A 127 -3.02 2.61 -4.35
N LEU A 128 -3.63 1.95 -5.34
CA LEU A 128 -3.16 1.97 -6.73
C LEU A 128 -3.28 3.36 -7.35
N GLU A 129 -4.41 4.04 -7.17
CA GLU A 129 -4.63 5.41 -7.67
C GLU A 129 -3.59 6.39 -7.10
N ASN A 130 -3.33 6.34 -5.80
CA ASN A 130 -2.30 7.16 -5.17
C ASN A 130 -0.92 6.89 -5.74
N GLN A 131 -0.59 5.63 -6.01
CA GLN A 131 0.69 5.28 -6.60
C GLN A 131 0.82 5.80 -8.04
N ILE A 132 -0.24 5.73 -8.85
CA ILE A 132 -0.25 6.28 -10.22
C ILE A 132 -0.05 7.80 -10.17
N LEU A 133 -0.85 8.50 -9.35
CA LEU A 133 -0.77 9.96 -9.23
C LEU A 133 0.61 10.42 -8.74
N TRP A 134 1.17 9.72 -7.75
CA TRP A 134 2.50 10.00 -7.26
C TRP A 134 3.57 9.81 -8.34
N ASN A 135 3.51 8.72 -9.10
CA ASN A 135 4.45 8.46 -10.19
C ASN A 135 4.34 9.54 -11.29
N LYS A 136 3.12 9.96 -11.63
CA LYS A 136 2.89 11.06 -12.58
C LYS A 136 3.47 12.37 -12.06
N LEU A 137 3.27 12.70 -10.78
CA LEU A 137 3.85 13.90 -10.15
C LEU A 137 5.37 13.89 -10.23
N ILE A 138 6.01 12.78 -9.81
CA ILE A 138 7.47 12.65 -9.83
C ILE A 138 8.01 12.79 -11.26
N ASN A 139 7.37 12.18 -12.24
CA ASN A 139 7.73 12.34 -13.65
C ASN A 139 7.58 13.81 -14.11
N ALA A 140 6.46 14.46 -13.80
CA ALA A 140 6.23 15.85 -14.19
C ALA A 140 7.29 16.80 -13.60
N LEU A 141 7.67 16.60 -12.34
CA LEU A 141 8.64 17.46 -11.64
C LEU A 141 10.08 17.20 -12.05
N TYR A 142 10.45 15.94 -12.29
CA TYR A 142 11.87 15.56 -12.31
C TYR A 142 12.35 14.89 -13.59
N PHE A 143 11.48 14.42 -14.50
CA PHE A 143 11.91 13.71 -15.71
C PHE A 143 12.90 14.55 -16.54
N ARG A 144 12.65 15.87 -16.70
CA ARG A 144 13.54 16.76 -17.44
C ARG A 144 14.88 17.03 -16.77
N LEU A 145 15.02 16.64 -15.51
CA LEU A 145 16.23 16.78 -14.71
C LEU A 145 17.04 15.49 -14.65
N THR A 146 16.58 14.43 -15.30
CA THR A 146 17.34 13.20 -15.42
C THR A 146 18.41 13.33 -16.50
N SER A 147 19.56 12.73 -16.26
CA SER A 147 20.64 12.63 -17.23
C SER A 147 21.15 11.20 -17.26
N VAL A 148 21.46 10.71 -18.46
CA VAL A 148 21.93 9.33 -18.63
C VAL A 148 23.27 9.37 -19.35
N SER A 149 24.29 8.79 -18.74
CA SER A 149 25.60 8.62 -19.36
C SER A 149 25.71 7.27 -20.07
N GLU A 150 26.54 7.18 -21.10
CA GLU A 150 26.84 5.92 -21.79
C GLU A 150 27.43 4.89 -20.83
N LEU A 151 28.28 5.33 -19.91
CA LEU A 151 28.89 4.45 -18.90
C LEU A 151 27.86 3.80 -17.97
N GLU A 152 26.81 4.52 -17.57
CA GLU A 152 25.73 3.93 -16.75
C GLU A 152 24.95 2.88 -17.54
N ILE A 153 24.71 3.12 -18.84
CA ILE A 153 24.06 2.14 -19.72
C ILE A 153 24.92 0.89 -19.84
N GLU A 154 26.20 1.05 -20.13
CA GLU A 154 27.14 -0.07 -20.27
C GLU A 154 27.27 -0.88 -18.98
N GLU A 155 27.31 -0.23 -17.81
CA GLU A 155 27.33 -0.89 -16.50
C GLU A 155 26.09 -1.77 -16.29
N ILE A 156 24.90 -1.26 -16.63
CA ILE A 156 23.66 -2.02 -16.48
C ILE A 156 23.63 -3.21 -17.46
N ILE A 157 24.02 -3.01 -18.71
CA ILE A 157 24.08 -4.10 -19.72
C ILE A 157 25.08 -5.16 -19.29
N SER A 158 26.24 -4.76 -18.76
CA SER A 158 27.26 -5.72 -18.31
C SER A 158 26.75 -6.64 -17.19
N LYS A 159 25.87 -6.12 -16.32
CA LYS A 159 25.24 -6.90 -15.24
C LYS A 159 24.02 -7.69 -15.70
N ASN A 160 23.39 -7.28 -16.80
CA ASN A 160 22.17 -7.85 -17.35
C ASN A 160 22.28 -8.00 -18.88
N PRO A 161 23.00 -9.01 -19.40
CA PRO A 161 23.28 -9.11 -20.82
C PRO A 161 22.07 -9.28 -21.75
N ASN A 162 20.90 -9.58 -21.16
CA ASN A 162 19.67 -9.85 -21.92
C ASN A 162 18.81 -8.59 -22.17
N ILE A 163 19.24 -7.41 -21.68
CA ILE A 163 18.49 -6.17 -21.90
C ILE A 163 19.09 -5.32 -23.01
N THR A 164 18.25 -4.56 -23.68
CA THR A 164 18.68 -3.61 -24.72
C THR A 164 19.23 -2.32 -24.11
N ALA A 165 19.98 -1.54 -24.88
CA ALA A 165 20.44 -0.22 -24.46
C ALA A 165 19.29 0.74 -24.12
N SER A 166 18.14 0.63 -24.81
CA SER A 166 16.94 1.41 -24.48
C SER A 166 16.41 1.04 -23.10
N GLN A 167 16.27 -0.26 -22.81
CA GLN A 167 15.82 -0.74 -21.50
C GLN A 167 16.80 -0.35 -20.38
N ALA A 168 18.11 -0.41 -20.64
CA ALA A 168 19.11 0.04 -19.69
C ALA A 168 18.98 1.56 -19.41
N LYS A 169 18.75 2.37 -20.45
CA LYS A 169 18.49 3.81 -20.31
C LYS A 169 17.26 4.08 -19.45
N ASP A 170 16.15 3.37 -19.71
CA ASP A 170 14.91 3.52 -18.95
C ASP A 170 15.13 3.16 -17.46
N LEU A 171 15.92 2.13 -17.17
CA LEU A 171 16.30 1.76 -15.79
C LEU A 171 17.13 2.85 -15.09
N VAL A 172 18.06 3.52 -15.80
CA VAL A 172 18.82 4.65 -15.24
C VAL A 172 17.88 5.80 -14.88
N ILE A 173 16.98 6.16 -15.82
CA ILE A 173 15.99 7.23 -15.61
C ILE A 173 15.10 6.89 -14.40
N GLN A 174 14.54 5.67 -14.37
CA GLN A 174 13.68 5.23 -13.27
C GLN A 174 14.39 5.31 -11.93
N ARG A 175 15.63 4.83 -11.84
CA ARG A 175 16.46 4.92 -10.63
C ARG A 175 16.66 6.37 -10.16
N GLN A 176 16.90 7.29 -11.08
CA GLN A 176 17.05 8.72 -10.73
C GLN A 176 15.72 9.31 -10.23
N LEU A 177 14.60 8.96 -10.85
CA LEU A 177 13.27 9.39 -10.41
C LEU A 177 12.93 8.83 -9.03
N ASP A 178 13.26 7.57 -8.75
CA ASP A 178 13.06 6.94 -7.44
C ASP A 178 13.87 7.64 -6.32
N LEU A 179 15.10 8.05 -6.62
CA LEU A 179 15.93 8.83 -5.70
C LEU A 179 15.34 10.22 -5.43
N LYS A 180 14.80 10.89 -6.45
CA LYS A 180 14.11 12.19 -6.32
C LYS A 180 12.82 12.05 -5.53
N SER A 181 12.03 11.00 -5.81
CA SER A 181 10.83 10.64 -5.09
C SER A 181 11.10 10.42 -3.59
N SER A 182 12.11 9.59 -3.29
CA SER A 182 12.51 9.30 -1.91
C SER A 182 13.01 10.54 -1.17
N LYS A 183 13.75 11.42 -1.87
CA LYS A 183 14.20 12.69 -1.29
C LYS A 183 13.01 13.60 -0.98
N LEU A 184 12.11 13.80 -1.95
CA LEU A 184 10.92 14.64 -1.75
C LEU A 184 10.09 14.15 -0.57
N LEU A 185 9.79 12.85 -0.51
CA LEU A 185 9.01 12.28 0.58
C LEU A 185 9.69 12.48 1.94
N ARG A 186 11.00 12.29 2.03
CA ARG A 186 11.76 12.53 3.26
C ARG A 186 11.73 14.00 3.68
N ASP A 187 11.85 14.93 2.74
CA ASP A 187 11.79 16.36 3.01
C ASP A 187 10.39 16.72 3.57
N MET A 188 9.31 16.19 2.95
CA MET A 188 7.94 16.35 3.45
C MET A 188 7.72 15.76 4.85
N LEU A 189 8.29 14.57 5.13
CA LEU A 189 8.23 13.96 6.47
C LEU A 189 8.91 14.83 7.54
N ASN A 190 10.02 15.47 7.21
CA ASN A 190 10.73 16.35 8.13
C ASN A 190 9.98 17.65 8.42
N GLU A 191 9.12 18.09 7.50
CA GLU A 191 8.32 19.33 7.61
C GLU A 191 6.94 19.06 8.23
N ALA A 192 6.46 17.81 8.20
CA ALA A 192 5.13 17.45 8.64
C ALA A 192 4.97 17.48 10.15
N THR A 193 3.78 17.89 10.59
CA THR A 193 3.34 17.72 11.98
C THR A 193 2.60 16.40 12.11
N ILE A 194 3.13 15.47 12.92
CA ILE A 194 2.53 14.15 13.14
C ILE A 194 2.20 14.00 14.62
N GLU A 195 0.91 13.82 14.91
CA GLU A 195 0.40 13.65 16.26
C GLU A 195 -0.23 12.27 16.44
N TYR A 196 0.28 11.49 17.39
CA TYR A 196 -0.30 10.21 17.79
C TYR A 196 -1.32 10.42 18.93
N LYS A 197 -2.51 9.80 18.85
CA LYS A 197 -3.63 9.96 19.78
C LYS A 197 -3.85 8.72 20.64
#